data_fa7c9d0790803fa0a1365d27e9530a9c
#
_entry.id   fa7c9d0790803fa0a1365d27e9530a9c
#
_cell.length_a   1.000
_cell.length_b   1.000
_cell.length_c   1.000
_cell.angle_alpha   90.00
_cell.angle_beta   90.00
_cell.angle_gamma   90.00
#
_symmetry.space_group_name_H-M   'P 1'
#
loop_
_entity.id
_entity.type
_entity.pdbx_description
1 polymer ?
#
loop_
_entity_poly.entity_id
_entity_poly.type
_entity_poly.pdbx_seq_one_letter_code
_entity_poly.pdbx_strand_id
1 'polypeptide(L)'
;QHGRKGNTNAWPIDMLTKGDVYVADGFGKINGGTLIGSTLGNAIYAKTGCGVVFNGAARDLAGLQEIEGFNAFVRDFHPSFLQEMVLMGLNTAIRIGQAIVMPGDLVIGNKEGVLFIPAHLAELVVSTSEFVTLKDKFGFEMVKSGRYSTGQIDSQWTAEIKTHFLKWLEQHPELGKMSKASLDEIMSRRTW
;
A
#
# COMPACT_ATOMS: atom_id res chain seq x y z
N GLN A 1 -18.80 -24.90 14.95
CA GLN A 1 -17.90 -24.97 13.76
C GLN A 1 -18.67 -25.03 12.44
N HIS A 2 -19.59 -24.18 12.21
CA HIS A 2 -20.42 -23.86 11.01
C HIS A 2 -20.08 -24.59 9.67
N GLY A 3 -19.74 -25.89 9.72
CA GLY A 3 -19.45 -26.71 8.55
C GLY A 3 -18.15 -26.42 7.79
N ARG A 4 -17.35 -25.46 8.23
CA ARG A 4 -16.05 -25.15 7.60
C ARG A 4 -15.03 -26.26 7.93
N LYS A 5 -14.30 -26.69 6.92
CA LYS A 5 -13.25 -27.71 7.05
C LYS A 5 -11.88 -27.02 7.21
N GLY A 6 -10.92 -27.73 7.81
CA GLY A 6 -9.55 -27.24 7.98
C GLY A 6 -9.34 -26.41 9.25
N ASN A 7 -8.12 -25.93 9.40
CA ASN A 7 -7.71 -25.10 10.54
C ASN A 7 -8.23 -23.66 10.38
N THR A 8 -8.36 -22.96 11.49
CA THR A 8 -8.92 -21.60 11.55
C THR A 8 -8.18 -20.58 10.68
N ASN A 9 -6.88 -20.77 10.43
CA ASN A 9 -6.09 -19.92 9.54
C ASN A 9 -6.43 -20.08 8.05
N ALA A 10 -7.07 -21.18 7.64
CA ALA A 10 -7.54 -21.37 6.28
C ALA A 10 -8.88 -20.67 6.00
N TRP A 11 -9.68 -20.42 7.03
CA TRP A 11 -11.02 -19.86 6.85
C TRP A 11 -11.06 -18.46 6.22
N PRO A 12 -10.19 -17.51 6.61
CA PRO A 12 -10.10 -16.22 5.92
C PRO A 12 -9.76 -16.39 4.43
N ILE A 13 -8.85 -17.32 4.10
CA ILE A 13 -8.39 -17.56 2.74
C ILE A 13 -9.54 -18.03 1.84
N ASP A 14 -10.43 -18.84 2.38
CA ASP A 14 -11.61 -19.30 1.63
C ASP A 14 -12.56 -18.18 1.23
N MET A 15 -12.54 -17.06 1.94
CA MET A 15 -13.39 -15.88 1.67
C MET A 15 -12.77 -14.89 0.69
N LEU A 16 -11.46 -15.00 0.41
CA LEU A 16 -10.77 -14.10 -0.49
C LEU A 16 -11.26 -14.22 -1.93
N THR A 17 -11.25 -13.10 -2.63
CA THR A 17 -11.59 -12.98 -4.05
C THR A 17 -10.47 -12.28 -4.81
N LYS A 18 -10.59 -12.19 -6.14
CA LYS A 18 -9.58 -11.55 -7.00
C LYS A 18 -9.38 -10.09 -6.61
N GLY A 19 -8.13 -9.70 -6.42
CA GLY A 19 -7.72 -8.35 -6.03
C GLY A 19 -7.65 -8.11 -4.53
N ASP A 20 -8.13 -9.04 -3.69
CA ASP A 20 -8.03 -8.90 -2.24
C ASP A 20 -6.59 -9.07 -1.76
N VAL A 21 -6.16 -8.21 -0.84
CA VAL A 21 -4.96 -8.39 -0.03
C VAL A 21 -5.37 -8.97 1.32
N TYR A 22 -4.80 -10.11 1.70
CA TYR A 22 -5.08 -10.69 3.02
C TYR A 22 -4.28 -9.97 4.10
N VAL A 23 -4.98 -9.21 4.93
CA VAL A 23 -4.40 -8.47 6.06
C VAL A 23 -4.83 -9.12 7.36
N ALA A 24 -3.87 -9.42 8.25
CA ALA A 24 -4.16 -10.09 9.52
C ALA A 24 -3.34 -9.53 10.68
N ASP A 25 -3.99 -9.32 11.82
CA ASP A 25 -3.33 -9.01 13.07
C ASP A 25 -3.12 -10.29 13.89
N GLY A 26 -1.89 -10.76 13.94
CA GLY A 26 -1.42 -11.87 14.78
C GLY A 26 -0.80 -11.39 16.10
N PHE A 27 -1.10 -10.16 16.53
CA PHE A 27 -0.59 -9.56 17.78
C PHE A 27 0.94 -9.54 17.88
N GLY A 28 1.63 -9.54 16.74
CA GLY A 28 3.10 -9.56 16.70
C GLY A 28 3.73 -10.89 17.09
N LYS A 29 2.95 -11.97 17.26
CA LYS A 29 3.45 -13.29 17.66
C LYS A 29 4.30 -13.90 16.54
N ILE A 30 5.54 -14.32 16.87
CA ILE A 30 6.47 -14.96 15.94
C ILE A 30 6.44 -16.49 16.15
N ASN A 31 7.01 -16.97 17.27
CA ASN A 31 6.98 -18.39 17.60
C ASN A 31 5.54 -18.83 17.89
N GLY A 32 5.05 -19.83 17.19
CA GLY A 32 3.65 -20.27 17.25
C GLY A 32 2.66 -19.30 16.60
N GLY A 33 3.13 -18.24 15.93
CA GLY A 33 2.33 -17.19 15.30
C GLY A 33 2.39 -17.16 13.76
N THR A 34 2.88 -18.21 13.12
CA THR A 34 2.99 -18.28 11.66
C THR A 34 1.63 -18.54 11.03
N LEU A 35 1.07 -17.49 10.42
CA LEU A 35 -0.28 -17.52 9.86
C LEU A 35 -0.37 -18.36 8.58
N ILE A 36 0.67 -18.32 7.76
CA ILE A 36 0.76 -19.09 6.51
C ILE A 36 2.13 -19.73 6.33
N GLY A 37 2.18 -20.75 5.47
CA GLY A 37 3.36 -21.27 4.82
C GLY A 37 3.17 -21.28 3.31
N SER A 38 4.06 -21.95 2.57
CA SER A 38 4.05 -21.97 1.09
C SER A 38 2.74 -22.46 0.49
N THR A 39 2.12 -23.52 1.04
CA THR A 39 0.84 -24.05 0.54
C THR A 39 -0.27 -23.01 0.60
N LEU A 40 -0.42 -22.33 1.74
CA LEU A 40 -1.44 -21.29 1.91
C LEU A 40 -1.10 -20.03 1.11
N GLY A 41 0.18 -19.68 0.98
CA GLY A 41 0.64 -18.60 0.12
C GLY A 41 0.24 -18.82 -1.35
N ASN A 42 0.46 -20.03 -1.89
CA ASN A 42 0.01 -20.41 -3.22
C ASN A 42 -1.51 -20.31 -3.37
N ALA A 43 -2.28 -20.79 -2.37
CA ALA A 43 -3.74 -20.71 -2.39
C ALA A 43 -4.24 -19.25 -2.41
N ILE A 44 -3.63 -18.36 -1.60
CA ILE A 44 -3.95 -16.93 -1.58
C ILE A 44 -3.66 -16.33 -2.95
N TYR A 45 -2.46 -16.51 -3.48
CA TYR A 45 -2.07 -15.92 -4.75
C TYR A 45 -2.92 -16.40 -5.92
N ALA A 46 -3.21 -17.70 -5.98
CA ALA A 46 -4.08 -18.27 -7.01
C ALA A 46 -5.50 -17.68 -7.00
N LYS A 47 -6.02 -17.34 -5.83
CA LYS A 47 -7.33 -16.71 -5.69
C LYS A 47 -7.33 -15.21 -5.98
N THR A 48 -6.33 -14.51 -5.48
CA THR A 48 -6.34 -13.04 -5.41
C THR A 48 -5.47 -12.37 -6.45
N GLY A 49 -4.37 -13.00 -6.85
CA GLY A 49 -3.27 -12.35 -7.57
C GLY A 49 -2.50 -11.35 -6.70
N CYS A 50 -2.71 -11.34 -5.39
CA CYS A 50 -2.12 -10.42 -4.44
C CYS A 50 -1.37 -11.15 -3.32
N GLY A 51 -0.62 -10.39 -2.52
CA GLY A 51 0.12 -10.87 -1.38
C GLY A 51 -0.61 -10.71 -0.04
N VAL A 52 0.18 -10.62 1.03
CA VAL A 52 -0.32 -10.56 2.41
C VAL A 52 0.38 -9.46 3.23
N VAL A 53 -0.32 -8.96 4.25
CA VAL A 53 0.25 -8.06 5.26
C VAL A 53 -0.12 -8.59 6.65
N PHE A 54 0.87 -9.03 7.43
CA PHE A 54 0.63 -9.62 8.75
C PHE A 54 1.40 -8.90 9.86
N ASN A 55 0.69 -8.52 10.89
CA ASN A 55 1.30 -8.25 12.19
C ASN A 55 1.54 -9.58 12.93
N GLY A 56 2.40 -10.42 12.39
CA GLY A 56 2.69 -11.77 12.82
C GLY A 56 3.76 -12.39 11.92
N ALA A 57 3.92 -13.70 11.96
CA ALA A 57 4.93 -14.41 11.21
C ALA A 57 4.36 -15.22 10.04
N ALA A 58 5.24 -15.58 9.10
CA ALA A 58 5.04 -16.61 8.11
C ALA A 58 6.12 -17.68 8.26
N ARG A 59 5.97 -18.81 7.55
CA ARG A 59 6.99 -19.86 7.45
C ARG A 59 7.25 -20.20 5.98
N ASP A 60 8.19 -21.14 5.77
CA ASP A 60 8.52 -21.65 4.43
C ASP A 60 8.97 -20.54 3.46
N LEU A 61 9.89 -19.65 3.93
CA LEU A 61 10.35 -18.49 3.17
C LEU A 61 10.75 -18.86 1.72
N ALA A 62 11.56 -19.91 1.55
CA ALA A 62 11.99 -20.35 0.22
C ALA A 62 10.80 -20.67 -0.70
N GLY A 63 9.82 -21.43 -0.19
CA GLY A 63 8.63 -21.78 -0.98
C GLY A 63 7.70 -20.61 -1.24
N LEU A 64 7.68 -19.58 -0.38
CA LEU A 64 6.94 -18.33 -0.65
C LEU A 64 7.65 -17.48 -1.70
N GLN A 65 8.98 -17.47 -1.74
CA GLN A 65 9.78 -16.76 -2.75
C GLN A 65 9.64 -17.34 -4.17
N GLU A 66 9.28 -18.63 -4.29
CA GLU A 66 9.01 -19.27 -5.57
C GLU A 66 7.67 -18.85 -6.20
N ILE A 67 6.79 -18.21 -5.46
CA ILE A 67 5.51 -17.71 -5.98
C ILE A 67 5.75 -16.35 -6.66
N GLU A 68 5.88 -16.38 -7.98
CA GLU A 68 6.15 -15.17 -8.77
C GLU A 68 5.04 -14.11 -8.57
N GLY A 69 5.44 -12.90 -8.20
CA GLY A 69 4.51 -11.79 -7.93
C GLY A 69 3.89 -11.77 -6.53
N PHE A 70 4.10 -12.79 -5.71
CA PHE A 70 3.61 -12.80 -4.34
C PHE A 70 4.49 -11.93 -3.42
N ASN A 71 3.88 -11.02 -2.69
CA ASN A 71 4.56 -10.18 -1.72
C ASN A 71 4.02 -10.45 -0.30
N ALA A 72 4.92 -10.69 0.64
CA ALA A 72 4.58 -10.94 2.03
C ALA A 72 5.24 -9.89 2.94
N PHE A 73 4.43 -8.97 3.45
CA PHE A 73 4.83 -8.01 4.48
C PHE A 73 4.52 -8.62 5.86
N VAL A 74 5.52 -9.16 6.51
CA VAL A 74 5.37 -9.88 7.80
C VAL A 74 6.40 -9.38 8.80
N ARG A 75 6.18 -9.69 10.08
CA ARG A 75 7.14 -9.33 11.14
C ARG A 75 8.42 -10.12 11.03
N ASP A 76 8.30 -11.42 10.76
CA ASP A 76 9.44 -12.34 10.68
C ASP A 76 9.02 -13.67 10.06
N PHE A 77 10.00 -14.53 9.81
CA PHE A 77 9.81 -15.92 9.41
C PHE A 77 10.23 -16.87 10.54
N HIS A 78 9.41 -17.89 10.81
CA HIS A 78 9.68 -18.87 11.87
C HIS A 78 9.18 -20.25 11.44
N PRO A 79 9.89 -21.36 11.74
CA PRO A 79 9.48 -22.70 11.31
C PRO A 79 8.27 -23.29 12.05
N SER A 80 7.83 -22.66 13.16
CA SER A 80 6.66 -23.14 13.91
C SER A 80 5.40 -23.08 13.05
N PHE A 81 4.38 -23.83 13.46
CA PHE A 81 3.02 -23.65 12.96
C PHE A 81 2.18 -22.79 13.93
N LEU A 82 0.96 -22.43 13.50
CA LEU A 82 0.04 -21.63 14.32
C LEU A 82 -0.37 -22.41 15.58
N GLN A 83 -0.06 -21.86 16.75
CA GLN A 83 -0.35 -22.45 18.06
C GLN A 83 -0.88 -21.40 19.02
N GLU A 84 -1.73 -21.84 19.96
CA GLU A 84 -2.23 -20.99 21.04
C GLU A 84 -2.87 -19.67 20.56
N MET A 85 -3.48 -19.71 19.39
CA MET A 85 -4.17 -18.57 18.80
C MET A 85 -5.60 -18.94 18.45
N VAL A 86 -6.51 -18.02 18.67
CA VAL A 86 -7.92 -18.15 18.35
C VAL A 86 -8.30 -17.08 17.34
N LEU A 87 -9.04 -17.45 16.30
CA LEU A 87 -9.58 -16.50 15.35
C LEU A 87 -10.68 -15.66 16.03
N MET A 88 -10.39 -14.40 16.25
CA MET A 88 -11.28 -13.47 16.96
C MET A 88 -12.35 -12.85 16.05
N GLY A 89 -12.07 -12.70 14.77
CA GLY A 89 -13.00 -12.12 13.80
C GLY A 89 -12.53 -12.21 12.37
N LEU A 90 -13.47 -12.05 11.46
CA LEU A 90 -13.25 -11.94 10.01
C LEU A 90 -13.94 -10.67 9.54
N ASN A 91 -13.32 -9.95 8.58
CA ASN A 91 -13.81 -8.67 8.07
C ASN A 91 -14.19 -7.71 9.22
N THR A 92 -13.26 -7.48 10.11
CA THR A 92 -13.38 -6.56 11.26
C THR A 92 -12.22 -5.57 11.26
N ALA A 93 -12.38 -4.47 11.97
CA ALA A 93 -11.29 -3.52 12.18
C ALA A 93 -10.14 -4.20 12.94
N ILE A 94 -8.92 -4.01 12.44
CA ILE A 94 -7.69 -4.53 13.06
C ILE A 94 -6.64 -3.44 13.13
N ARG A 95 -5.53 -3.73 13.81
CA ARG A 95 -4.38 -2.82 13.91
C ARG A 95 -3.12 -3.46 13.33
N ILE A 96 -2.50 -2.76 12.37
CA ILE A 96 -1.21 -3.13 11.80
C ILE A 96 -0.21 -2.02 12.13
N GLY A 97 0.70 -2.27 13.05
CA GLY A 97 1.60 -1.24 13.56
C GLY A 97 0.82 -0.11 14.23
N GLN A 98 0.90 1.11 13.68
CA GLN A 98 0.15 2.28 14.13
C GLN A 98 -1.16 2.51 13.35
N ALA A 99 -1.36 1.82 12.23
CA ALA A 99 -2.53 2.00 11.38
C ALA A 99 -3.72 1.18 11.89
N ILE A 100 -4.91 1.78 11.87
CA ILE A 100 -6.17 1.07 11.94
C ILE A 100 -6.56 0.71 10.50
N VAL A 101 -6.87 -0.55 10.28
CA VAL A 101 -7.21 -1.09 8.96
C VAL A 101 -8.64 -1.58 8.98
N MET A 102 -9.42 -1.11 8.04
CA MET A 102 -10.81 -1.50 7.87
C MET A 102 -10.98 -2.46 6.68
N PRO A 103 -11.95 -3.37 6.73
CA PRO A 103 -12.30 -4.15 5.56
C PRO A 103 -12.64 -3.25 4.37
N GLY A 104 -12.03 -3.51 3.22
CA GLY A 104 -12.21 -2.71 2.00
C GLY A 104 -11.23 -1.54 1.83
N ASP A 105 -10.34 -1.31 2.79
CA ASP A 105 -9.23 -0.38 2.58
C ASP A 105 -8.32 -0.87 1.44
N LEU A 106 -7.84 0.07 0.61
CA LEU A 106 -6.83 -0.22 -0.39
C LEU A 106 -5.46 -0.38 0.26
N VAL A 107 -4.67 -1.30 -0.27
CA VAL A 107 -3.34 -1.59 0.26
C VAL A 107 -2.28 -1.30 -0.79
N ILE A 108 -1.32 -0.48 -0.44
CA ILE A 108 -0.11 -0.23 -1.24
C ILE A 108 1.10 -0.64 -0.42
N GLY A 109 1.88 -1.58 -0.94
CA GLY A 109 3.10 -2.05 -0.29
C GLY A 109 4.30 -1.90 -1.20
N ASN A 110 5.40 -1.36 -0.68
CA ASN A 110 6.68 -1.25 -1.35
C ASN A 110 7.84 -1.51 -0.36
N LYS A 111 9.08 -1.20 -0.78
CA LYS A 111 10.27 -1.40 0.08
C LYS A 111 10.32 -0.49 1.32
N GLU A 112 9.56 0.60 1.33
CA GLU A 112 9.51 1.56 2.42
C GLU A 112 8.45 1.22 3.47
N GLY A 113 7.46 0.37 3.08
CA GLY A 113 6.41 -0.05 3.99
C GLY A 113 5.07 -0.31 3.32
N VAL A 114 4.02 -0.28 4.13
CA VAL A 114 2.65 -0.53 3.69
C VAL A 114 1.76 0.63 4.11
N LEU A 115 0.97 1.12 3.15
CA LEU A 115 -0.09 2.10 3.38
C LEU A 115 -1.45 1.45 3.25
N PHE A 116 -2.37 1.86 4.11
CA PHE A 116 -3.79 1.51 4.05
C PHE A 116 -4.59 2.78 3.76
N ILE A 117 -5.35 2.75 2.68
CA ILE A 117 -6.08 3.92 2.18
C ILE A 117 -7.57 3.60 2.24
N PRO A 118 -8.37 4.33 3.05
CA PRO A 118 -9.82 4.19 3.04
C PRO A 118 -10.38 4.35 1.62
N ALA A 119 -11.25 3.43 1.20
CA ALA A 119 -11.72 3.38 -0.19
C ALA A 119 -12.31 4.71 -0.70
N HIS A 120 -13.00 5.46 0.18
CA HIS A 120 -13.58 6.76 -0.17
C HIS A 120 -12.55 7.87 -0.43
N LEU A 121 -11.28 7.67 -0.06
CA LEU A 121 -10.17 8.60 -0.32
C LEU A 121 -9.36 8.23 -1.57
N ALA A 122 -9.66 7.12 -2.24
CA ALA A 122 -8.85 6.59 -3.33
C ALA A 122 -8.62 7.60 -4.45
N GLU A 123 -9.67 8.19 -4.98
CA GLU A 123 -9.58 9.17 -6.08
C GLU A 123 -8.79 10.43 -5.67
N LEU A 124 -9.01 10.91 -4.44
CA LEU A 124 -8.27 12.04 -3.89
C LEU A 124 -6.77 11.75 -3.78
N VAL A 125 -6.42 10.56 -3.29
CA VAL A 125 -5.02 10.14 -3.14
C VAL A 125 -4.37 9.98 -4.50
N VAL A 126 -5.04 9.33 -5.47
CA VAL A 126 -4.51 9.15 -6.82
C VAL A 126 -4.26 10.50 -7.49
N SER A 127 -5.26 11.38 -7.54
CA SER A 127 -5.12 12.69 -8.20
C SER A 127 -4.05 13.56 -7.54
N THR A 128 -3.96 13.53 -6.20
CA THR A 128 -2.91 14.25 -5.47
C THR A 128 -1.53 13.67 -5.76
N SER A 129 -1.39 12.34 -5.80
CA SER A 129 -0.11 11.66 -6.10
C SER A 129 0.37 11.92 -7.52
N GLU A 130 -0.54 11.97 -8.49
CA GLU A 130 -0.21 12.35 -9.88
C GLU A 130 0.36 13.79 -9.93
N PHE A 131 -0.30 14.72 -9.24
CA PHE A 131 0.19 16.10 -9.14
C PHE A 131 1.55 16.18 -8.45
N VAL A 132 1.73 15.52 -7.30
CA VAL A 132 3.00 15.50 -6.56
C VAL A 132 4.12 14.94 -7.42
N THR A 133 3.86 13.89 -8.21
CA THR A 133 4.85 13.34 -9.14
C THR A 133 5.30 14.37 -10.19
N LEU A 134 4.38 15.17 -10.73
CA LEU A 134 4.70 16.23 -11.67
C LEU A 134 5.45 17.37 -11.00
N LYS A 135 5.01 17.77 -9.80
CA LYS A 135 5.67 18.77 -8.95
C LYS A 135 7.12 18.40 -8.66
N ASP A 136 7.36 17.14 -8.31
CA ASP A 136 8.70 16.64 -7.97
C ASP A 136 9.61 16.65 -9.19
N LYS A 137 9.14 16.20 -10.36
CA LYS A 137 9.92 16.27 -11.61
C LYS A 137 10.34 17.69 -11.96
N PHE A 138 9.40 18.63 -11.91
CA PHE A 138 9.70 20.05 -12.09
C PHE A 138 10.69 20.54 -11.06
N GLY A 139 10.44 20.24 -9.79
CA GLY A 139 11.28 20.66 -8.66
C GLY A 139 12.72 20.16 -8.80
N PHE A 140 12.91 18.89 -9.14
CA PHE A 140 14.25 18.31 -9.34
C PHE A 140 15.02 19.01 -10.46
N GLU A 141 14.35 19.31 -11.58
CA GLU A 141 14.96 20.03 -12.69
C GLU A 141 15.33 21.45 -12.29
N MET A 142 14.44 22.17 -11.62
CA MET A 142 14.65 23.54 -11.20
C MET A 142 15.76 23.69 -10.17
N VAL A 143 15.84 22.77 -9.21
CA VAL A 143 16.93 22.77 -8.22
C VAL A 143 18.25 22.38 -8.88
N LYS A 144 18.25 21.36 -9.74
CA LYS A 144 19.45 20.89 -10.46
C LYS A 144 20.04 21.96 -11.38
N SER A 145 19.19 22.76 -12.04
CA SER A 145 19.62 23.87 -12.88
C SER A 145 20.01 25.14 -12.09
N GLY A 146 19.81 25.17 -10.77
CA GLY A 146 20.03 26.35 -9.94
C GLY A 146 19.01 27.48 -10.17
N ARG A 147 17.91 27.21 -10.88
CA ARG A 147 16.86 28.20 -11.16
C ARG A 147 16.12 28.65 -9.91
N TYR A 148 15.83 27.68 -9.02
CA TYR A 148 15.23 27.91 -7.72
C TYR A 148 16.03 27.20 -6.63
N SER A 149 16.02 27.79 -5.43
CA SER A 149 16.62 27.15 -4.26
C SER A 149 15.75 25.98 -3.76
N THR A 150 16.36 25.08 -2.99
CA THR A 150 15.66 23.98 -2.32
C THR A 150 14.49 24.49 -1.48
N GLY A 151 14.71 25.56 -0.70
CA GLY A 151 13.68 26.15 0.14
C GLY A 151 12.50 26.74 -0.64
N GLN A 152 12.72 27.23 -1.87
CA GLN A 152 11.63 27.73 -2.72
C GLN A 152 10.80 26.57 -3.30
N ILE A 153 11.44 25.46 -3.65
CA ILE A 153 10.76 24.28 -4.22
C ILE A 153 10.06 23.46 -3.15
N ASP A 154 10.69 23.32 -1.97
CA ASP A 154 10.17 22.50 -0.87
C ASP A 154 9.23 23.26 0.08
N SER A 155 8.75 24.41 -0.33
CA SER A 155 7.77 25.21 0.39
C SER A 155 6.54 25.47 -0.46
N GLN A 156 5.56 26.20 0.09
CA GLN A 156 4.40 26.63 -0.70
C GLN A 156 4.87 27.56 -1.84
N TRP A 157 4.53 27.17 -3.06
CA TRP A 157 4.98 27.92 -4.25
C TRP A 157 4.33 29.29 -4.40
N THR A 158 5.16 30.26 -4.75
CA THR A 158 4.69 31.59 -5.16
C THR A 158 3.91 31.53 -6.48
N ALA A 159 3.17 32.58 -6.81
CA ALA A 159 2.47 32.69 -8.08
C ALA A 159 3.42 32.59 -9.28
N GLU A 160 4.65 33.10 -9.14
CA GLU A 160 5.69 33.00 -10.17
C GLU A 160 6.08 31.53 -10.43
N ILE A 161 6.36 30.76 -9.39
CA ILE A 161 6.75 29.35 -9.49
C ILE A 161 5.60 28.54 -10.09
N LYS A 162 4.36 28.78 -9.65
CA LYS A 162 3.16 28.12 -10.23
C LYS A 162 3.02 28.41 -11.73
N THR A 163 3.20 29.64 -12.13
CA THR A 163 3.13 30.03 -13.56
C THR A 163 4.25 29.36 -14.36
N HIS A 164 5.46 29.30 -13.79
CA HIS A 164 6.57 28.60 -14.43
C HIS A 164 6.32 27.09 -14.56
N PHE A 165 5.77 26.45 -13.54
CA PHE A 165 5.38 25.05 -13.59
C PHE A 165 4.37 24.76 -14.69
N LEU A 166 3.33 25.59 -14.84
CA LEU A 166 2.35 25.43 -15.92
C LEU A 166 2.98 25.52 -17.31
N LYS A 167 3.88 26.49 -17.53
CA LYS A 167 4.64 26.61 -18.79
C LYS A 167 5.56 25.41 -19.01
N TRP A 168 6.18 24.92 -17.96
CA TRP A 168 7.03 23.72 -18.02
C TRP A 168 6.20 22.49 -18.41
N LEU A 169 4.99 22.32 -17.87
CA LEU A 169 4.08 21.24 -18.27
C LEU A 169 3.69 21.31 -19.76
N GLU A 170 3.47 22.51 -20.30
CA GLU A 170 3.18 22.69 -21.73
C GLU A 170 4.34 22.22 -22.62
N GLN A 171 5.58 22.28 -22.11
CA GLN A 171 6.78 21.81 -22.81
C GLN A 171 7.03 20.31 -22.64
N HIS A 172 6.33 19.66 -21.71
CA HIS A 172 6.45 18.22 -21.39
C HIS A 172 5.10 17.51 -21.52
N PRO A 173 4.48 17.50 -22.72
CA PRO A 173 3.15 16.90 -22.91
C PRO A 173 3.12 15.40 -22.62
N GLU A 174 4.25 14.71 -22.70
CA GLU A 174 4.40 13.30 -22.35
C GLU A 174 4.19 13.01 -20.86
N LEU A 175 4.35 14.01 -19.99
CA LEU A 175 4.17 13.88 -18.53
C LEU A 175 2.74 14.23 -18.09
N GLY A 176 2.01 14.97 -18.90
CA GLY A 176 0.73 15.53 -18.52
C GLY A 176 -0.44 14.61 -18.84
N LYS A 177 -0.97 13.93 -17.83
CA LYS A 177 -2.26 13.21 -17.89
C LYS A 177 -3.37 13.92 -17.11
N MET A 178 -3.03 14.91 -16.28
CA MET A 178 -4.01 15.63 -15.47
C MET A 178 -4.77 16.65 -16.31
N SER A 179 -6.08 16.74 -16.09
CA SER A 179 -6.88 17.80 -16.68
C SER A 179 -6.50 19.17 -16.09
N LYS A 180 -6.67 20.24 -16.88
CA LYS A 180 -6.45 21.61 -16.38
C LYS A 180 -7.30 21.90 -15.15
N ALA A 181 -8.55 21.45 -15.13
CA ALA A 181 -9.45 21.63 -13.98
C ALA A 181 -8.89 20.97 -12.72
N SER A 182 -8.37 19.74 -12.81
CA SER A 182 -7.76 19.03 -11.69
C SER A 182 -6.49 19.73 -11.19
N LEU A 183 -5.66 20.24 -12.10
CA LEU A 183 -4.46 21.03 -11.76
C LEU A 183 -4.83 22.30 -11.00
N ASP A 184 -5.79 23.08 -11.52
CA ASP A 184 -6.23 24.34 -10.92
C ASP A 184 -6.83 24.07 -9.51
N GLU A 185 -7.64 23.03 -9.37
CA GLU A 185 -8.20 22.62 -8.09
C GLU A 185 -7.11 22.29 -7.07
N ILE A 186 -6.17 21.40 -7.43
CA ILE A 186 -5.10 20.98 -6.49
C ILE A 186 -4.19 22.16 -6.15
N MET A 187 -3.80 22.98 -7.14
CA MET A 187 -2.95 24.15 -6.91
C MET A 187 -3.63 25.25 -6.10
N SER A 188 -4.96 25.25 -6.00
CA SER A 188 -5.71 26.15 -5.12
C SER A 188 -5.66 25.74 -3.65
N ARG A 189 -5.33 24.50 -3.34
CA ARG A 189 -5.23 24.00 -1.97
C ARG A 189 -4.08 24.67 -1.22
N ARG A 190 -4.20 24.76 0.11
CA ARG A 190 -3.15 25.36 0.96
C ARG A 190 -1.93 24.47 1.11
N THR A 191 -2.12 23.17 1.03
CA THR A 191 -1.09 22.14 1.21
C THR A 191 -1.23 21.05 0.15
N TRP A 192 -0.15 20.66 -0.43
CA TRP A 192 0.01 19.53 -1.35
C TRP A 192 1.45 19.04 -1.40
#